data_47f5f2af111996d9eee55e376d8fac74
#
_entry.id   47f5f2af111996d9eee55e376d8fac74
#
_cell.length_a   1.000
_cell.length_b   1.000
_cell.length_c   1.000
_cell.angle_alpha   90.00
_cell.angle_beta   90.00
_cell.angle_gamma   90.00
#
_symmetry.space_group_name_H-M   'P 1'
#
loop_
_entity.id
_entity.type
_entity.pdbx_description
1 polymer ?
#
loop_
_entity_poly.entity_id
_entity_poly.type
_entity_poly.pdbx_seq_one_letter_code
_entity_poly.pdbx_strand_id
1 'polypeptide(L)'
;MQIIIPMTGNGSRFVAEGYSRLKPFIKIHDAPMIEWVIRMFSSDHENITFICREEHLKNKKYVLKELKRIAPKSKIFSVKNWKKKGPVSDVIGASEVIDDDQPVLVSYCDFFADWQYKKFLRYIKIFDPDGAIPC
;
A
#
# COMPACT_ATOMS: atom_id res chain seq x y z
N MET A 1 13.16 0.81 6.99
CA MET A 1 12.54 0.06 5.86
C MET A 1 11.48 0.94 5.22
N GLN A 2 11.43 1.02 3.92
CA GLN A 2 10.37 1.69 3.16
C GLN A 2 9.24 0.71 2.89
N ILE A 3 7.99 1.16 2.99
CA ILE A 3 6.81 0.33 2.72
C ILE A 3 6.07 0.92 1.52
N ILE A 4 5.99 0.18 0.45
CA ILE A 4 5.34 0.59 -0.80
C ILE A 4 4.02 -0.18 -0.95
N ILE A 5 2.92 0.55 -1.09
CA ILE A 5 1.57 -0.04 -1.20
C ILE A 5 0.92 0.40 -2.51
N PRO A 6 0.98 -0.42 -3.58
CA PRO A 6 0.28 -0.12 -4.83
C PRO A 6 -1.24 -0.24 -4.66
N MET A 7 -1.97 0.83 -5.03
CA MET A 7 -3.41 0.95 -4.92
C MET A 7 -4.08 1.36 -6.23
N THR A 8 -3.52 0.94 -7.35
CA THR A 8 -3.98 1.34 -8.68
C THR A 8 -5.12 0.47 -9.23
N GLY A 9 -5.47 -0.61 -8.56
CA GLY A 9 -6.54 -1.53 -8.96
C GLY A 9 -7.93 -0.88 -8.98
N ASN A 10 -8.76 -1.22 -9.99
CA ASN A 10 -10.16 -0.75 -10.08
C ASN A 10 -11.10 -1.43 -9.10
N GLY A 11 -10.77 -2.62 -8.63
CA GLY A 11 -11.69 -3.44 -7.84
C GLY A 11 -12.97 -3.82 -8.60
N SER A 12 -12.88 -4.10 -9.91
CA SER A 12 -14.02 -4.27 -10.80
C SER A 12 -15.06 -5.30 -10.32
N ARG A 13 -14.62 -6.37 -9.66
CA ARG A 13 -15.54 -7.36 -9.06
C ARG A 13 -16.41 -6.74 -7.97
N PHE A 14 -15.83 -5.90 -7.11
CA PHE A 14 -16.57 -5.21 -6.05
C PHE A 14 -17.52 -4.15 -6.62
N VAL A 15 -17.12 -3.46 -7.69
CA VAL A 15 -18.01 -2.53 -8.40
C VAL A 15 -19.21 -3.28 -8.99
N ALA A 16 -19.00 -4.46 -9.58
CA ALA A 16 -20.09 -5.30 -10.11
C ALA A 16 -21.07 -5.77 -9.01
N GLU A 17 -20.58 -5.95 -7.79
CA GLU A 17 -21.39 -6.29 -6.61
C GLU A 17 -22.01 -5.06 -5.90
N GLY A 18 -21.94 -3.89 -6.53
CA GLY A 18 -22.61 -2.66 -6.05
C GLY A 18 -21.82 -1.84 -5.02
N TYR A 19 -20.55 -2.16 -4.77
CA TYR A 19 -19.73 -1.33 -3.88
C TYR A 19 -19.36 0.01 -4.54
N SER A 20 -19.71 1.10 -3.90
CA SER A 20 -19.41 2.47 -4.40
C SER A 20 -18.00 2.95 -4.08
N ARG A 21 -17.35 2.34 -3.07
CA ARG A 21 -15.98 2.68 -2.68
C ARG A 21 -14.96 1.80 -3.39
N LEU A 22 -13.75 2.34 -3.63
CA LEU A 22 -12.63 1.54 -4.09
C LEU A 22 -12.32 0.42 -3.08
N LYS A 23 -11.91 -0.75 -3.56
CA LYS A 23 -11.67 -1.95 -2.77
C LYS A 23 -10.91 -1.70 -1.47
N PRO A 24 -9.77 -0.97 -1.42
CA PRO A 24 -9.03 -0.74 -0.17
C PRO A 24 -9.81 0.04 0.89
N PHE A 25 -10.87 0.74 0.51
CA PHE A 25 -11.68 1.57 1.41
C PHE A 25 -13.03 0.93 1.79
N ILE A 26 -13.26 -0.30 1.37
CA ILE A 26 -14.40 -1.09 1.86
C ILE A 26 -14.12 -1.45 3.31
N LYS A 27 -15.11 -1.22 4.18
CA LYS A 27 -14.97 -1.55 5.59
C LYS A 27 -15.07 -3.06 5.82
N ILE A 28 -14.16 -3.54 6.67
CA ILE A 28 -14.19 -4.87 7.27
C ILE A 28 -14.26 -4.63 8.77
N HIS A 29 -15.37 -5.03 9.39
CA HIS A 29 -15.71 -4.65 10.75
C HIS A 29 -15.74 -3.12 10.93
N ASP A 30 -14.86 -2.58 11.77
CA ASP A 30 -14.81 -1.17 12.17
C ASP A 30 -13.94 -0.30 11.27
N ALA A 31 -13.05 -0.88 10.44
CA ALA A 31 -12.04 -0.15 9.69
C ALA A 31 -12.01 -0.49 8.19
N PRO A 32 -11.56 0.44 7.32
CA PRO A 32 -11.27 0.14 5.93
C PRO A 32 -10.20 -0.95 5.80
N MET A 33 -10.29 -1.76 4.76
CA MET A 33 -9.33 -2.83 4.45
C MET A 33 -7.87 -2.34 4.50
N ILE A 34 -7.59 -1.17 3.92
CA ILE A 34 -6.25 -0.57 3.93
C ILE A 34 -5.76 -0.22 5.34
N GLU A 35 -6.65 0.11 6.26
CA GLU A 35 -6.26 0.39 7.64
C GLU A 35 -5.78 -0.88 8.35
N TRP A 36 -6.43 -2.02 8.10
CA TRP A 36 -5.96 -3.32 8.58
C TRP A 36 -4.57 -3.66 8.03
N VAL A 37 -4.34 -3.40 6.74
CA VAL A 37 -3.01 -3.58 6.13
C VAL A 37 -1.95 -2.74 6.83
N ILE A 38 -2.24 -1.47 7.11
CA ILE A 38 -1.30 -0.56 7.77
C ILE A 38 -1.00 -0.99 9.21
N ARG A 39 -1.99 -1.54 9.92
CA ARG A 39 -1.82 -2.05 11.29
C ARG A 39 -0.77 -3.18 11.36
N MET A 40 -0.50 -3.90 10.27
CA MET A 40 0.57 -4.90 10.20
C MET A 40 1.97 -4.32 10.41
N PHE A 41 2.17 -3.02 10.14
CA PHE A 41 3.46 -2.33 10.15
C PHE A 41 3.59 -1.38 11.34
N SER A 42 3.27 -1.81 12.52
CA SER A 42 3.04 -1.02 13.74
C SER A 42 4.13 -0.01 14.14
N SER A 43 5.35 -0.09 13.59
CA SER A 43 6.46 0.82 13.90
C SER A 43 6.87 1.74 12.74
N ASP A 44 6.48 1.46 11.50
CA ASP A 44 7.02 2.12 10.29
C ASP A 44 5.97 2.90 9.49
N HIS A 45 4.90 3.34 10.13
CA HIS A 45 3.84 4.12 9.49
C HIS A 45 4.33 5.43 8.83
N GLU A 46 5.50 5.93 9.23
CA GLU A 46 6.09 7.15 8.69
C GLU A 46 6.76 6.93 7.32
N ASN A 47 7.12 5.68 7.02
CA ASN A 47 7.84 5.31 5.81
C ASN A 47 6.93 4.67 4.73
N ILE A 48 5.61 4.87 4.83
CA ILE A 48 4.64 4.34 3.87
C ILE A 48 4.53 5.27 2.67
N THR A 49 4.62 4.69 1.48
CA THR A 49 4.27 5.36 0.22
C THR A 49 3.12 4.61 -0.46
N PHE A 50 2.00 5.29 -0.66
CA PHE A 50 0.88 4.78 -1.43
C PHE A 50 1.04 5.16 -2.90
N ILE A 51 0.95 4.19 -3.80
CA ILE A 51 0.92 4.43 -5.25
C ILE A 51 -0.54 4.45 -5.69
N CYS A 52 -1.05 5.61 -6.04
CA CYS A 52 -2.44 5.83 -6.42
C CYS A 52 -2.56 6.27 -7.88
N ARG A 53 -3.71 6.02 -8.52
CA ARG A 53 -4.01 6.68 -9.79
C ARG A 53 -4.38 8.14 -9.55
N GLU A 54 -3.92 9.01 -10.42
CA GLU A 54 -4.32 10.42 -10.42
C GLU A 54 -5.86 10.56 -10.52
N GLU A 55 -6.48 9.75 -11.37
CA GLU A 55 -7.94 9.69 -11.52
C GLU A 55 -8.67 9.39 -10.20
N HIS A 56 -8.17 8.44 -9.41
CA HIS A 56 -8.77 8.10 -8.12
C HIS A 56 -8.65 9.27 -7.13
N LEU A 57 -7.51 9.96 -7.13
CA LEU A 57 -7.28 11.10 -6.24
C LEU A 57 -8.16 12.30 -6.62
N LYS A 58 -8.31 12.57 -7.92
CA LYS A 58 -9.14 13.69 -8.43
C LYS A 58 -10.64 13.44 -8.25
N ASN A 59 -11.11 12.26 -8.62
CA ASN A 59 -12.55 11.97 -8.70
C ASN A 59 -13.14 11.46 -7.37
N LYS A 60 -12.31 10.99 -6.45
CA LYS A 60 -12.73 10.39 -5.18
C LYS A 60 -12.04 11.08 -4.00
N LYS A 61 -12.51 12.27 -3.64
CA LYS A 61 -11.93 13.12 -2.56
C LYS A 61 -11.72 12.39 -1.24
N TYR A 62 -12.50 11.36 -0.94
CA TYR A 62 -12.34 10.57 0.28
C TYR A 62 -11.01 9.79 0.31
N VAL A 63 -10.43 9.42 -0.84
CA VAL A 63 -9.21 8.62 -0.91
C VAL A 63 -8.07 9.31 -0.17
N LEU A 64 -7.76 10.55 -0.55
CA LEU A 64 -6.71 11.33 0.08
C LEU A 64 -6.98 11.57 1.56
N LYS A 65 -8.24 11.92 1.90
CA LYS A 65 -8.67 12.16 3.28
C LYS A 65 -8.47 10.93 4.17
N GLU A 66 -8.90 9.76 3.70
CA GLU A 66 -8.77 8.51 4.47
C GLU A 66 -7.30 8.09 4.61
N LEU A 67 -6.50 8.15 3.55
CA LEU A 67 -5.08 7.81 3.63
C LEU A 67 -4.34 8.71 4.63
N LYS A 68 -4.60 10.01 4.60
CA LYS A 68 -3.99 10.95 5.57
C LYS A 68 -4.53 10.80 6.98
N ARG A 69 -5.76 10.34 7.17
CA ARG A 69 -6.28 9.99 8.49
C ARG A 69 -5.57 8.76 9.08
N ILE A 70 -5.38 7.71 8.24
CA ILE A 70 -4.83 6.42 8.68
C ILE A 70 -3.31 6.49 8.84
N ALA A 71 -2.62 7.15 7.91
CA ALA A 71 -1.16 7.30 7.88
C ALA A 71 -0.78 8.77 7.58
N PRO A 72 -0.85 9.67 8.56
CA PRO A 72 -0.68 11.12 8.36
C PRO A 72 0.65 11.52 7.70
N LYS A 73 1.73 10.81 8.00
CA LYS A 73 3.08 11.07 7.49
C LYS A 73 3.39 10.34 6.17
N SER A 74 2.46 9.50 5.68
CA SER A 74 2.68 8.76 4.44
C SER A 74 2.89 9.66 3.23
N LYS A 75 3.69 9.20 2.29
CA LYS A 75 3.81 9.78 0.95
C LYS A 75 2.71 9.23 0.04
N ILE A 76 2.26 10.02 -0.91
CA ILE A 76 1.28 9.60 -1.92
C ILE A 76 1.87 9.90 -3.29
N PHE A 77 2.19 8.84 -4.02
CA PHE A 77 2.67 8.94 -5.40
C PHE A 77 1.49 8.80 -6.36
N SER A 78 1.40 9.70 -7.32
CA SER A 78 0.29 9.78 -8.26
C SER A 78 0.71 9.31 -9.65
N VAL A 79 0.18 8.16 -10.09
CA VAL A 79 0.42 7.65 -11.45
C VAL A 79 -0.52 8.32 -12.44
N LYS A 80 0.05 9.06 -13.39
CA LYS A 80 -0.66 9.63 -14.55
C LYS A 80 -0.77 8.60 -15.67
N ASN A 81 -1.83 8.70 -16.48
CA ASN A 81 -2.01 7.84 -17.66
C ASN A 81 -1.83 6.33 -17.38
N TRP A 82 -2.33 5.89 -16.24
CA TRP A 82 -2.16 4.50 -15.81
C TRP A 82 -2.67 3.49 -16.84
N LYS A 83 -1.85 2.49 -17.14
CA LYS A 83 -2.21 1.33 -17.98
C LYS A 83 -2.16 0.08 -17.11
N LYS A 84 -3.13 -0.82 -17.24
CA LYS A 84 -3.21 -2.07 -16.50
C LYS A 84 -2.03 -2.99 -16.87
N LYS A 85 -0.95 -2.92 -16.09
CA LYS A 85 0.24 -3.76 -16.23
C LYS A 85 0.54 -4.64 -15.01
N GLY A 86 -0.16 -4.40 -13.90
CA GLY A 86 0.00 -5.11 -12.64
C GLY A 86 0.84 -4.36 -11.60
N PRO A 87 0.82 -4.83 -10.33
CA PRO A 87 1.42 -4.12 -9.20
C PRO A 87 2.93 -3.93 -9.31
N VAL A 88 3.65 -4.87 -9.90
CA VAL A 88 5.11 -4.73 -10.12
C VAL A 88 5.41 -3.54 -11.02
N SER A 89 4.65 -3.37 -12.12
CA SER A 89 4.83 -2.23 -13.02
C SER A 89 4.51 -0.90 -12.34
N ASP A 90 3.57 -0.89 -11.39
CA ASP A 90 3.25 0.31 -10.62
C ASP A 90 4.40 0.70 -9.68
N VAL A 91 5.04 -0.28 -9.04
CA VAL A 91 6.21 -0.06 -8.18
C VAL A 91 7.39 0.46 -9.00
N ILE A 92 7.69 -0.16 -10.15
CA ILE A 92 8.76 0.30 -11.05
C ILE A 92 8.47 1.73 -11.55
N GLY A 93 7.21 2.03 -11.87
CA GLY A 93 6.79 3.38 -12.29
C GLY A 93 6.91 4.44 -11.20
N ALA A 94 7.06 4.04 -9.94
CA ALA A 94 7.25 4.92 -8.79
C ALA A 94 8.70 4.92 -8.27
N SER A 95 9.67 4.41 -9.05
CA SER A 95 11.08 4.31 -8.63
C SER A 95 11.68 5.64 -8.14
N GLU A 96 11.26 6.77 -8.70
CA GLU A 96 11.74 8.09 -8.29
C GLU A 96 11.46 8.48 -6.82
N VAL A 97 10.53 7.78 -6.15
CA VAL A 97 10.19 8.01 -4.73
C VAL A 97 10.68 6.90 -3.81
N ILE A 98 11.41 5.93 -4.36
CA ILE A 98 12.04 4.83 -3.64
C ILE A 98 13.51 5.21 -3.42
N ASP A 99 13.95 5.11 -2.18
CA ASP A 99 15.35 5.32 -1.81
C ASP A 99 16.11 3.98 -2.01
N ASP A 100 17.04 3.96 -2.94
CA ASP A 100 17.79 2.75 -3.31
C ASP A 100 18.73 2.26 -2.19
N ASP A 101 19.08 3.13 -1.24
CA ASP A 101 19.94 2.79 -0.10
C ASP A 101 19.19 2.15 1.07
N GLN A 102 17.88 1.93 0.95
CA GLN A 102 17.05 1.35 2.01
C GLN A 102 16.28 0.11 1.55
N PRO A 103 16.17 -0.91 2.41
CA PRO A 103 15.30 -2.05 2.12
C PRO A 103 13.86 -1.63 1.85
N VAL A 104 13.26 -2.24 0.83
CA VAL A 104 11.88 -1.99 0.39
C VAL A 104 11.00 -3.19 0.71
N LEU A 105 9.87 -2.94 1.37
CA LEU A 105 8.79 -3.91 1.54
C LEU A 105 7.62 -3.51 0.63
N VAL A 106 7.23 -4.39 -0.27
CA VAL A 106 6.03 -4.21 -1.10
C VAL A 106 4.88 -4.98 -0.48
N SER A 107 3.79 -4.30 -0.15
CA SER A 107 2.58 -4.91 0.40
C SER A 107 1.38 -4.70 -0.49
N TYR A 108 0.51 -5.71 -0.59
CA TYR A 108 -0.81 -5.52 -1.20
C TYR A 108 -1.70 -4.65 -0.32
N CYS A 109 -2.57 -3.86 -0.94
CA CYS A 109 -3.50 -2.96 -0.24
C CYS A 109 -4.76 -3.67 0.31
N ASP A 110 -4.86 -4.98 0.13
CA ASP A 110 -6.03 -5.81 0.40
C ASP A 110 -5.68 -7.19 0.99
N PHE A 111 -4.49 -7.30 1.55
CA PHE A 111 -4.02 -8.50 2.25
C PHE A 111 -3.66 -8.13 3.70
N PHE A 112 -4.19 -8.88 4.64
CA PHE A 112 -3.88 -8.76 6.06
C PHE A 112 -3.48 -10.13 6.61
N ALA A 113 -2.44 -10.13 7.45
CA ALA A 113 -2.03 -11.30 8.22
C ALA A 113 -1.66 -10.85 9.64
N ASP A 114 -1.94 -11.71 10.62
CA ASP A 114 -1.39 -11.56 11.96
C ASP A 114 0.04 -12.13 11.94
N TRP A 115 1.02 -11.25 11.83
CA TRP A 115 2.41 -11.62 11.76
C TRP A 115 3.29 -10.81 12.70
N GLN A 116 4.47 -11.34 13.01
CA GLN A 116 5.40 -10.68 13.91
C GLN A 116 6.37 -9.77 13.12
N TYR A 117 5.88 -8.61 12.68
CA TYR A 117 6.64 -7.66 11.88
C TYR A 117 8.04 -7.33 12.45
N LYS A 118 8.16 -7.14 13.78
CA LYS A 118 9.45 -6.89 14.42
C LYS A 118 10.43 -8.07 14.31
N LYS A 119 9.95 -9.32 14.30
CA LYS A 119 10.80 -10.48 14.04
C LYS A 119 11.26 -10.51 12.59
N PHE A 120 10.39 -10.18 11.66
CA PHE A 120 10.76 -10.07 10.25
C PHE A 120 11.84 -9.00 10.04
N LEU A 121 11.71 -7.80 10.61
CA LEU A 121 12.74 -6.77 10.54
C LEU A 121 14.09 -7.23 11.12
N ARG A 122 14.06 -7.98 12.25
CA ARG A 122 15.27 -8.55 12.83
C ARG A 122 15.90 -9.59 11.90
N TYR A 123 15.09 -10.43 11.27
CA TYR A 123 15.57 -11.41 10.30
C TYR A 123 16.28 -10.72 9.13
N ILE A 124 15.65 -9.73 8.49
CA ILE A 124 16.25 -8.96 7.40
C ILE A 124 17.60 -8.35 7.84
N LYS A 125 17.66 -7.77 9.04
CA LYS A 125 18.90 -7.15 9.54
C LYS A 125 20.03 -8.15 9.81
N ILE A 126 19.70 -9.37 10.23
CA ILE A 126 20.71 -10.40 10.60
C ILE A 126 21.24 -11.10 9.34
N PHE A 127 20.36 -11.46 8.43
CA PHE A 127 20.70 -12.32 7.29
C PHE A 127 20.99 -11.53 6.01
N ASP A 128 20.64 -10.24 5.98
CA ASP A 128 20.84 -9.33 4.83
C ASP A 128 20.52 -9.96 3.46
N PRO A 129 19.34 -10.57 3.29
CA PRO A 129 19.01 -11.29 2.08
C PRO A 129 18.72 -10.31 0.93
N ASP A 130 19.05 -10.68 -0.31
CA ASP A 130 18.65 -9.92 -1.52
C ASP A 130 17.12 -9.81 -1.68
N GLY A 131 16.37 -10.77 -1.14
CA GLY A 131 14.91 -10.77 -1.11
C GLY A 131 14.35 -11.78 -0.11
N ALA A 132 13.17 -11.48 0.43
CA ALA A 132 12.46 -12.34 1.37
C ALA A 132 10.94 -12.27 1.15
N ILE A 133 10.28 -13.42 1.19
CA ILE A 133 8.82 -13.52 1.13
C ILE A 133 8.37 -14.13 2.44
N PRO A 134 7.60 -13.41 3.29
CA PRO A 134 7.00 -13.98 4.48
C PRO A 134 5.96 -15.06 4.10
N CYS A 135 6.04 -16.23 4.74
CA CYS A 135 5.11 -17.35 4.55
C CYS A 135 4.38 -17.66 5.84
#